data_7294f42fcc05eb7af7b1c00f6dca9036
#
_entry.id   7294f42fcc05eb7af7b1c00f6dca9036
#
_cell.length_a   1.000
_cell.length_b   1.000
_cell.length_c   1.000
_cell.angle_alpha   90.00
_cell.angle_beta   90.00
_cell.angle_gamma   90.00
#
_symmetry.space_group_name_H-M   'P 1'
#
loop_
_entity.id
_entity.type
_entity.pdbx_description
1 polymer ?
#
loop_
_entity_poly.entity_id
_entity_poly.type
_entity_poly.pdbx_seq_one_letter_code
_entity_poly.pdbx_strand_id
1 'polypeptide(L)'
;MGDAFTWKDLEMIVHIAGKELESENRAICESFETNHALSGNTRLVPGIKLLENERYYQRVVYRGLLKGFHYAPKLEYGKFDIALFKNASFRQGEQPLALCEMKDDRYGENEINRLIREAKKDIIKLSKRPQSGQFLLIFTIVPKGGLDDWVKEVLEKLGCSERMHYECSFDTANDPDGNIQPEGWVFAVVGVLLKTTP
;
A
#
# COMPACT_ATOMS: atom_id res chain seq x y z
N MET A 1 26.70 8.33 10.25
CA MET A 1 25.45 7.92 10.91
C MET A 1 24.91 6.73 10.17
N GLY A 2 24.64 5.62 10.86
CA GLY A 2 24.27 4.37 10.20
C GLY A 2 22.91 4.48 9.53
N ASP A 3 22.87 3.95 8.32
CA ASP A 3 21.68 3.85 7.50
C ASP A 3 20.74 2.79 8.08
N ALA A 4 19.98 3.16 9.10
CA ALA A 4 18.94 2.33 9.68
C ALA A 4 17.59 2.72 9.07
N PHE A 5 16.74 1.74 8.74
CA PHE A 5 15.37 1.98 8.35
C PHE A 5 14.57 2.51 9.55
N THR A 6 13.92 3.64 9.37
CA THR A 6 13.28 4.40 10.44
C THR A 6 11.79 4.61 10.19
N TRP A 7 11.10 5.16 11.18
CA TRP A 7 9.74 5.63 11.05
C TRP A 7 9.55 6.66 9.92
N LYS A 8 10.51 7.59 9.78
CA LYS A 8 10.47 8.61 8.72
C LYS A 8 10.56 8.01 7.33
N ASP A 9 11.27 6.90 7.18
CA ASP A 9 11.36 6.19 5.91
C ASP A 9 10.02 5.56 5.56
N LEU A 10 9.31 4.96 6.53
CA LEU A 10 7.96 4.45 6.32
C LEU A 10 6.98 5.56 5.93
N GLU A 11 6.99 6.68 6.65
CA GLU A 11 6.17 7.87 6.34
C GLU A 11 6.38 8.31 4.89
N MET A 12 7.64 8.43 4.46
CA MET A 12 7.99 8.80 3.08
C MET A 12 7.50 7.76 2.07
N ILE A 13 7.65 6.47 2.35
CA ILE A 13 7.17 5.38 1.47
C ILE A 13 5.66 5.46 1.30
N VAL A 14 4.91 5.61 2.39
CA VAL A 14 3.44 5.69 2.35
C VAL A 14 2.99 6.92 1.57
N HIS A 15 3.66 8.06 1.78
CA HIS A 15 3.36 9.26 1.02
C HIS A 15 3.63 9.10 -0.48
N ILE A 16 4.77 8.54 -0.87
CA ILE A 16 5.10 8.25 -2.27
C ILE A 16 4.06 7.29 -2.87
N ALA A 17 3.74 6.20 -2.16
CA ALA A 17 2.77 5.22 -2.61
C ALA A 17 1.38 5.85 -2.82
N GLY A 18 0.91 6.64 -1.86
CA GLY A 18 -0.39 7.34 -1.95
C GLY A 18 -0.44 8.30 -3.14
N LYS A 19 0.60 9.11 -3.35
CA LYS A 19 0.66 10.07 -4.46
C LYS A 19 0.72 9.41 -5.83
N GLU A 20 1.48 8.34 -5.99
CA GLU A 20 1.53 7.60 -7.26
C GLU A 20 0.17 6.93 -7.54
N LEU A 21 -0.48 6.34 -6.53
CA LEU A 21 -1.79 5.73 -6.68
C LEU A 21 -2.91 6.75 -6.94
N GLU A 22 -2.87 7.93 -6.30
CA GLU A 22 -3.77 9.05 -6.61
C GLU A 22 -3.62 9.50 -8.07
N SER A 23 -2.39 9.61 -8.56
CA SER A 23 -2.11 9.97 -9.95
C SER A 23 -2.64 8.92 -10.94
N GLU A 24 -2.46 7.63 -10.63
CA GLU A 24 -3.02 6.54 -11.44
C GLU A 24 -4.56 6.57 -11.44
N ASN A 25 -5.19 6.75 -10.28
CA ASN A 25 -6.64 6.86 -10.18
C ASN A 25 -7.18 8.00 -11.04
N ARG A 26 -6.53 9.16 -11.01
CA ARG A 26 -6.90 10.32 -11.84
C ARG A 26 -6.77 10.01 -13.32
N ALA A 27 -5.66 9.42 -13.75
CA ALA A 27 -5.43 9.08 -15.15
C ALA A 27 -6.45 8.05 -15.68
N ILE A 28 -6.86 7.08 -14.84
CA ILE A 28 -7.90 6.12 -15.18
C ILE A 28 -9.24 6.81 -15.35
N CYS A 29 -9.64 7.67 -14.40
CA CYS A 29 -10.89 8.42 -14.46
C CYS A 29 -10.93 9.30 -15.71
N GLU A 30 -9.90 10.08 -15.98
CA GLU A 30 -9.80 10.94 -17.16
C GLU A 30 -9.89 10.15 -18.48
N SER A 31 -9.21 9.00 -18.56
CA SER A 31 -9.26 8.12 -19.72
C SER A 31 -10.66 7.55 -19.95
N PHE A 32 -11.38 7.25 -18.89
CA PHE A 32 -12.74 6.73 -18.94
C PHE A 32 -13.74 7.80 -19.34
N GLU A 33 -13.65 8.99 -18.77
CA GLU A 33 -14.49 10.14 -19.16
C GLU A 33 -14.34 10.46 -20.64
N THR A 34 -13.12 10.46 -21.16
CA THR A 34 -12.83 10.68 -22.57
C THR A 34 -13.47 9.59 -23.46
N ASN A 35 -13.33 8.34 -23.10
CA ASN A 35 -13.91 7.21 -23.84
C ASN A 35 -15.45 7.20 -23.76
N HIS A 36 -16.02 7.62 -22.63
CA HIS A 36 -17.45 7.75 -22.42
C HIS A 36 -18.07 8.83 -23.31
N ALA A 37 -17.43 9.99 -23.38
CA ALA A 37 -17.87 11.07 -24.27
C ALA A 37 -17.89 10.64 -25.74
N LEU A 38 -16.99 9.72 -26.12
CA LEU A 38 -16.92 9.20 -27.49
C LEU A 38 -17.90 8.06 -27.77
N SER A 39 -18.29 7.27 -26.78
CA SER A 39 -19.14 6.08 -26.98
C SER A 39 -20.61 6.25 -26.68
N GLY A 40 -21.02 7.36 -26.07
CA GLY A 40 -22.41 7.59 -25.64
C GLY A 40 -22.92 6.61 -24.58
N ASN A 41 -22.05 5.86 -23.94
CA ASN A 41 -22.40 4.80 -23.01
C ASN A 41 -22.32 5.32 -21.55
N THR A 42 -23.43 5.35 -20.84
CA THR A 42 -23.58 5.93 -19.49
C THR A 42 -23.12 5.00 -18.34
N ARG A 43 -22.35 3.95 -18.61
CA ARG A 43 -21.91 3.01 -17.59
C ARG A 43 -20.63 3.45 -16.89
N LEU A 44 -20.72 3.50 -15.57
CA LEU A 44 -19.69 3.43 -14.50
C LEU A 44 -18.24 3.80 -14.89
N VAL A 45 -17.74 4.89 -14.33
CA VAL A 45 -16.32 5.25 -14.39
C VAL A 45 -15.57 4.36 -13.40
N PRO A 46 -14.76 3.42 -13.86
CA PRO A 46 -13.94 2.64 -12.96
C PRO A 46 -12.79 3.48 -12.42
N GLY A 47 -12.68 3.53 -11.12
CA GLY A 47 -11.49 4.04 -10.45
C GLY A 47 -10.38 2.98 -10.39
N ILE A 48 -9.34 3.28 -9.63
CA ILE A 48 -8.17 2.42 -9.40
C ILE A 48 -8.54 0.98 -9.00
N LYS A 49 -9.71 0.80 -8.41
CA LYS A 49 -10.18 -0.51 -7.98
C LYS A 49 -10.48 -1.50 -9.11
N LEU A 50 -10.75 -1.06 -10.32
CA LEU A 50 -10.87 -1.97 -11.47
C LEU A 50 -9.55 -2.65 -11.84
N LEU A 51 -8.44 -2.13 -11.35
CA LEU A 51 -7.14 -2.74 -11.53
C LEU A 51 -6.80 -3.68 -10.37
N GLU A 52 -7.83 -4.22 -9.70
CA GLU A 52 -7.78 -5.07 -8.52
C GLU A 52 -6.73 -6.18 -8.60
N ASN A 53 -5.50 -5.78 -8.29
CA ASN A 53 -4.45 -6.75 -8.17
C ASN A 53 -3.38 -6.17 -7.25
N GLU A 54 -3.13 -6.84 -6.13
CA GLU A 54 -2.02 -6.54 -5.23
C GLU A 54 -0.71 -6.30 -6.02
N ARG A 55 -0.48 -7.05 -7.09
CA ARG A 55 0.66 -6.89 -8.00
C ARG A 55 0.64 -5.58 -8.77
N TYR A 56 -0.53 -5.01 -9.04
CA TYR A 56 -0.61 -3.70 -9.68
C TYR A 56 -0.14 -2.61 -8.71
N TYR A 57 -0.68 -2.60 -7.50
CA TYR A 57 -0.26 -1.65 -6.46
C TYR A 57 1.22 -1.78 -6.16
N GLN A 58 1.73 -3.00 -6.06
CA GLN A 58 3.14 -3.28 -5.90
C GLN A 58 4.01 -2.62 -6.98
N ARG A 59 3.60 -2.69 -8.25
CA ARG A 59 4.31 -2.06 -9.37
C ARG A 59 4.24 -0.55 -9.35
N VAL A 60 3.09 0.02 -8.99
CA VAL A 60 2.91 1.47 -8.86
C VAL A 60 3.80 2.01 -7.75
N VAL A 61 3.75 1.39 -6.58
CA VAL A 61 4.61 1.75 -5.43
C VAL A 61 6.10 1.62 -5.79
N TYR A 62 6.49 0.51 -6.39
CA TYR A 62 7.88 0.30 -6.81
C TYR A 62 8.37 1.41 -7.76
N ARG A 63 7.56 1.78 -8.75
CA ARG A 63 7.87 2.86 -9.69
C ARG A 63 8.01 4.20 -8.98
N GLY A 64 7.15 4.50 -8.01
CA GLY A 64 7.23 5.69 -7.19
C GLY A 64 8.51 5.73 -6.35
N LEU A 65 8.85 4.61 -5.72
CA LEU A 65 10.09 4.49 -4.94
C LEU A 65 11.35 4.67 -5.80
N LEU A 66 11.37 4.13 -7.03
CA LEU A 66 12.48 4.35 -7.95
C LEU A 66 12.69 5.83 -8.30
N LYS A 67 11.62 6.62 -8.32
CA LYS A 67 11.67 8.04 -8.68
C LYS A 67 12.07 8.94 -7.51
N GLY A 68 11.58 8.64 -6.30
CA GLY A 68 11.58 9.60 -5.21
C GLY A 68 12.15 9.11 -3.88
N PHE A 69 12.56 7.85 -3.77
CA PHE A 69 13.06 7.32 -2.51
C PHE A 69 14.59 7.13 -2.53
N HIS A 70 15.23 7.37 -1.38
CA HIS A 70 16.69 7.37 -1.29
C HIS A 70 17.33 5.98 -1.14
N TYR A 71 16.54 4.94 -0.84
CA TYR A 71 16.98 3.55 -0.87
C TYR A 71 16.58 2.88 -2.18
N ALA A 72 17.37 1.92 -2.62
CA ALA A 72 17.11 1.18 -3.85
C ALA A 72 16.07 0.08 -3.63
N PRO A 73 14.86 0.19 -4.22
CA PRO A 73 13.86 -0.85 -4.11
C PRO A 73 14.17 -2.02 -5.06
N LYS A 74 13.80 -3.22 -4.66
CA LYS A 74 13.79 -4.43 -5.48
C LYS A 74 12.48 -5.16 -5.31
N LEU A 75 11.77 -5.41 -6.42
CA LEU A 75 10.55 -6.20 -6.45
C LEU A 75 10.83 -7.69 -6.26
N GLU A 76 9.88 -8.38 -5.63
CA GLU A 76 9.85 -9.84 -5.49
C GLU A 76 11.20 -10.41 -5.02
N TYR A 77 11.80 -9.81 -4.01
CA TYR A 77 13.06 -10.27 -3.46
C TYR A 77 12.86 -11.54 -2.62
N GLY A 78 13.17 -12.67 -3.22
CA GLY A 78 12.95 -13.99 -2.59
C GLY A 78 11.45 -14.27 -2.48
N LYS A 79 10.89 -14.09 -1.27
CA LYS A 79 9.46 -14.27 -0.97
C LYS A 79 8.78 -12.99 -0.50
N PHE A 80 9.46 -11.85 -0.57
CA PHE A 80 8.98 -10.56 -0.10
C PHE A 80 8.59 -9.68 -1.28
N ASP A 81 7.55 -8.87 -1.12
CA ASP A 81 7.02 -8.03 -2.19
C ASP A 81 7.99 -6.94 -2.59
N ILE A 82 8.58 -6.24 -1.61
CA ILE A 82 9.65 -5.25 -1.84
C ILE A 82 10.75 -5.45 -0.80
N ALA A 83 12.00 -5.37 -1.26
CA ALA A 83 13.18 -5.21 -0.42
C ALA A 83 13.84 -3.86 -0.72
N LEU A 84 14.32 -3.18 0.30
CA LEU A 84 15.04 -1.93 0.22
C LEU A 84 16.51 -2.15 0.52
N PHE A 85 17.39 -1.64 -0.35
CA PHE A 85 18.84 -1.72 -0.22
C PHE A 85 19.43 -0.33 -0.12
N LYS A 86 20.59 -0.19 0.52
CA LYS A 86 21.30 1.09 0.64
C LYS A 86 21.69 1.66 -0.72
N ASN A 87 22.07 0.80 -1.65
CA ASN A 87 22.57 1.19 -2.96
C ASN A 87 21.90 0.39 -4.08
N ALA A 88 21.78 0.99 -5.25
CA ALA A 88 21.23 0.34 -6.44
C ALA A 88 22.11 -0.83 -6.96
N SER A 89 23.39 -0.84 -6.62
CA SER A 89 24.35 -1.90 -6.94
C SER A 89 24.51 -2.91 -5.81
N PHE A 90 23.39 -3.48 -5.34
CA PHE A 90 23.45 -4.51 -4.30
C PHE A 90 24.27 -5.71 -4.79
N ARG A 91 25.22 -6.14 -3.94
CA ARG A 91 26.07 -7.29 -4.22
C ARG A 91 25.36 -8.60 -3.88
N GLN A 92 25.77 -9.68 -4.53
CA GLN A 92 25.28 -11.01 -4.18
C GLN A 92 25.59 -11.29 -2.70
N GLY A 93 24.53 -11.61 -1.90
CA GLY A 93 24.65 -11.84 -0.46
C GLY A 93 24.45 -10.60 0.42
N GLU A 94 24.29 -9.41 -0.15
CA GLU A 94 23.92 -8.22 0.62
C GLU A 94 22.54 -8.40 1.24
N GLN A 95 22.44 -8.10 2.55
CA GLN A 95 21.15 -8.12 3.24
C GLN A 95 20.39 -6.83 2.96
N PRO A 96 19.06 -6.92 2.71
CA PRO A 96 18.24 -5.73 2.57
C PRO A 96 18.17 -4.96 3.88
N LEU A 97 18.15 -3.64 3.78
CA LEU A 97 17.94 -2.73 4.90
C LEU A 97 16.54 -2.88 5.49
N ALA A 98 15.53 -3.05 4.63
CA ALA A 98 14.16 -3.31 5.04
C ALA A 98 13.43 -4.23 4.07
N LEU A 99 12.41 -4.91 4.59
CA LEU A 99 11.52 -5.83 3.88
C LEU A 99 10.07 -5.41 4.07
N CYS A 100 9.32 -5.45 2.98
CA CYS A 100 7.91 -5.11 2.91
C CYS A 100 7.08 -6.28 2.42
N GLU A 101 5.92 -6.44 3.03
CA GLU A 101 4.79 -7.20 2.49
C GLU A 101 3.65 -6.24 2.20
N MET A 102 2.90 -6.54 1.17
CA MET A 102 1.75 -5.75 0.75
C MET A 102 0.47 -6.55 0.88
N LYS A 103 -0.61 -5.87 1.22
CA LYS A 103 -1.95 -6.46 1.32
C LYS A 103 -2.99 -5.54 0.72
N ASP A 104 -3.91 -6.13 0.01
CA ASP A 104 -5.09 -5.46 -0.51
C ASP A 104 -6.32 -5.89 0.31
N ASP A 105 -7.00 -4.93 0.89
CA ASP A 105 -8.25 -5.14 1.60
C ASP A 105 -9.43 -4.85 0.66
N ARG A 106 -10.27 -5.86 0.49
CA ARG A 106 -11.55 -5.72 -0.18
C ARG A 106 -12.60 -5.49 0.88
N TYR A 107 -13.07 -4.27 0.97
CA TYR A 107 -14.04 -3.85 1.98
C TYR A 107 -15.19 -4.86 2.18
N GLY A 108 -15.48 -5.18 3.46
CA GLY A 108 -16.55 -6.08 3.88
C GLY A 108 -16.23 -6.77 5.22
N GLU A 109 -17.23 -7.09 6.03
CA GLU A 109 -17.01 -7.68 7.38
C GLU A 109 -16.16 -8.95 7.39
N ASN A 110 -16.29 -9.79 6.38
CA ASN A 110 -15.48 -11.01 6.25
C ASN A 110 -14.07 -10.75 5.72
N GLU A 111 -13.87 -9.64 5.05
CA GLU A 111 -12.61 -9.32 4.37
C GLU A 111 -11.55 -8.82 5.36
N ILE A 112 -11.92 -8.04 6.36
CA ILE A 112 -10.99 -7.61 7.42
C ILE A 112 -10.37 -8.82 8.14
N ASN A 113 -11.17 -9.84 8.44
CA ASN A 113 -10.67 -11.06 9.09
C ASN A 113 -9.75 -11.86 8.15
N ARG A 114 -10.01 -11.86 6.86
CA ARG A 114 -9.13 -12.45 5.85
C ARG A 114 -7.81 -11.68 5.79
N LEU A 115 -7.87 -10.36 5.66
CA LEU A 115 -6.72 -9.47 5.67
C LEU A 115 -5.82 -9.74 6.88
N ILE A 116 -6.40 -9.72 8.09
CA ILE A 116 -5.65 -9.95 9.33
C ILE A 116 -4.98 -11.32 9.37
N ARG A 117 -5.70 -12.36 8.94
CA ARG A 117 -5.13 -13.72 8.88
C ARG A 117 -3.94 -13.82 7.94
N GLU A 118 -4.01 -13.17 6.79
CA GLU A 118 -2.94 -13.16 5.80
C GLU A 118 -1.78 -12.27 6.25
N ALA A 119 -2.05 -11.09 6.74
CA ALA A 119 -1.03 -10.19 7.27
C ALA A 119 -0.25 -10.83 8.44
N LYS A 120 -0.92 -11.57 9.34
CA LYS A 120 -0.23 -12.31 10.41
C LYS A 120 0.73 -13.38 9.88
N LYS A 121 0.41 -14.06 8.77
CA LYS A 121 1.34 -15.00 8.13
C LYS A 121 2.58 -14.29 7.59
N ASP A 122 2.38 -13.09 7.02
CA ASP A 122 3.49 -12.30 6.48
C ASP A 122 4.34 -11.68 7.58
N ILE A 123 3.76 -11.27 8.69
CA ILE A 123 4.52 -10.86 9.90
C ILE A 123 5.44 -12.00 10.37
N ILE A 124 4.93 -13.23 10.43
CA ILE A 124 5.75 -14.41 10.77
C ILE A 124 6.84 -14.66 9.72
N LYS A 125 6.55 -14.44 8.43
CA LYS A 125 7.53 -14.55 7.35
C LYS A 125 8.64 -13.50 7.48
N LEU A 126 8.27 -12.25 7.74
CA LEU A 126 9.19 -11.13 7.95
C LEU A 126 10.08 -11.37 9.18
N SER A 127 9.53 -11.88 10.28
CA SER A 127 10.28 -12.12 11.53
C SER A 127 11.46 -13.12 11.38
N LYS A 128 11.47 -13.92 10.31
CA LYS A 128 12.61 -14.80 9.97
C LYS A 128 13.83 -14.05 9.43
N ARG A 129 13.74 -12.74 9.25
CA ARG A 129 14.82 -11.85 8.80
C ARG A 129 15.10 -10.76 9.84
N PRO A 130 15.63 -11.11 11.01
CA PRO A 130 15.76 -10.17 12.13
C PRO A 130 16.74 -9.02 11.90
N GLN A 131 17.58 -9.12 10.86
CA GLN A 131 18.60 -8.10 10.53
C GLN A 131 18.01 -6.90 9.74
N SER A 132 16.83 -7.07 9.15
CA SER A 132 16.20 -6.04 8.32
C SER A 132 15.09 -5.33 9.09
N GLY A 133 14.86 -4.06 8.77
CA GLY A 133 13.62 -3.37 9.09
C GLY A 133 12.44 -4.12 8.47
N GLN A 134 11.26 -4.03 9.07
CA GLN A 134 10.11 -4.81 8.66
C GLN A 134 8.86 -3.94 8.69
N PHE A 135 8.10 -3.92 7.61
CA PHE A 135 6.86 -3.17 7.53
C PHE A 135 5.83 -3.82 6.60
N LEU A 136 4.57 -3.46 6.82
CA LEU A 136 3.47 -3.80 5.93
C LEU A 136 2.98 -2.53 5.21
N LEU A 137 2.54 -2.68 3.97
CA LEU A 137 1.69 -1.71 3.29
C LEU A 137 0.33 -2.35 3.03
N ILE A 138 -0.72 -1.71 3.49
CA ILE A 138 -2.09 -2.18 3.34
C ILE A 138 -2.84 -1.15 2.48
N PHE A 139 -3.50 -1.63 1.43
CA PHE A 139 -4.32 -0.83 0.54
C PHE A 139 -5.78 -1.11 0.84
N THR A 140 -6.56 -0.07 1.04
CA THR A 140 -7.99 -0.22 1.37
C THR A 140 -8.84 0.86 0.72
N ILE A 141 -10.12 0.56 0.53
CA ILE A 141 -11.15 1.54 0.20
C ILE A 141 -12.22 1.47 1.27
N VAL A 142 -12.49 2.60 1.90
CA VAL A 142 -13.47 2.71 2.98
C VAL A 142 -14.41 3.90 2.74
N PRO A 143 -15.60 3.92 3.34
CA PRO A 143 -16.46 5.10 3.32
C PRO A 143 -15.74 6.33 3.87
N LYS A 144 -16.01 7.49 3.30
CA LYS A 144 -15.46 8.76 3.80
C LYS A 144 -15.84 8.95 5.27
N GLY A 145 -14.83 9.19 6.13
CA GLY A 145 -15.00 9.26 7.59
C GLY A 145 -14.89 7.92 8.34
N GLY A 146 -14.75 6.79 7.63
CA GLY A 146 -14.58 5.47 8.25
C GLY A 146 -13.12 5.00 8.36
N LEU A 147 -12.15 5.79 7.86
CA LEU A 147 -10.76 5.36 7.79
C LEU A 147 -10.14 5.17 9.17
N ASP A 148 -10.34 6.12 10.08
CA ASP A 148 -9.74 6.07 11.42
C ASP A 148 -10.21 4.83 12.20
N ASP A 149 -11.52 4.53 12.14
CA ASP A 149 -12.10 3.35 12.80
C ASP A 149 -11.55 2.06 12.19
N TRP A 150 -11.46 2.01 10.86
CA TRP A 150 -10.90 0.87 10.15
C TRP A 150 -9.41 0.65 10.51
N VAL A 151 -8.61 1.72 10.50
CA VAL A 151 -7.18 1.65 10.88
C VAL A 151 -7.03 1.14 12.30
N LYS A 152 -7.80 1.70 13.23
CA LYS A 152 -7.78 1.27 14.64
C LYS A 152 -8.12 -0.21 14.80
N GLU A 153 -9.17 -0.69 14.15
CA GLU A 153 -9.57 -2.10 14.18
C GLU A 153 -8.48 -3.02 13.63
N VAL A 154 -7.86 -2.64 12.48
CA VAL A 154 -6.80 -3.43 11.87
C VAL A 154 -5.57 -3.49 12.78
N LEU A 155 -5.12 -2.36 13.32
CA LEU A 155 -3.95 -2.31 14.19
C LEU A 155 -4.17 -3.12 15.48
N GLU A 156 -5.34 -2.98 16.10
CA GLU A 156 -5.71 -3.76 17.29
C GLU A 156 -5.68 -5.27 17.00
N LYS A 157 -6.32 -5.70 15.92
CA LYS A 157 -6.34 -7.11 15.51
C LYS A 157 -4.98 -7.67 15.11
N LEU A 158 -4.09 -6.83 14.57
CA LEU A 158 -2.70 -7.20 14.29
C LEU A 158 -1.83 -7.23 15.55
N GLY A 159 -2.27 -6.60 16.63
CA GLY A 159 -1.48 -6.42 17.85
C GLY A 159 -0.40 -5.35 17.69
N CYS A 160 -0.61 -4.39 16.80
CA CYS A 160 0.29 -3.28 16.55
C CYS A 160 -0.13 -2.03 17.35
N SER A 161 0.84 -1.21 17.72
CA SER A 161 0.57 0.07 18.36
C SER A 161 0.09 1.10 17.34
N GLU A 162 -0.90 1.92 17.69
CA GLU A 162 -1.36 3.07 16.88
C GLU A 162 -0.22 4.06 16.54
N ARG A 163 0.81 4.12 17.37
CA ARG A 163 2.00 4.95 17.11
C ARG A 163 2.96 4.39 16.05
N MET A 164 2.67 3.21 15.53
CA MET A 164 3.52 2.51 14.56
C MET A 164 2.90 2.44 13.16
N HIS A 165 1.97 3.34 12.87
CA HIS A 165 1.42 3.44 11.53
C HIS A 165 1.53 4.86 10.96
N TYR A 166 1.45 4.94 9.65
CA TYR A 166 1.27 6.16 8.86
C TYR A 166 0.31 5.87 7.72
N GLU A 167 -0.49 6.86 7.35
CA GLU A 167 -1.45 6.71 6.26
C GLU A 167 -1.40 7.88 5.27
N CYS A 168 -1.71 7.57 4.02
CA CYS A 168 -1.95 8.55 2.97
C CYS A 168 -3.21 8.15 2.23
N SER A 169 -4.16 9.06 2.12
CA SER A 169 -5.45 8.79 1.50
C SER A 169 -5.84 9.84 0.47
N PHE A 170 -6.73 9.46 -0.43
CA PHE A 170 -7.33 10.36 -1.41
C PHE A 170 -8.78 9.96 -1.70
N ASP A 171 -9.60 10.94 -2.08
CA ASP A 171 -11.00 10.71 -2.42
C ASP A 171 -11.11 9.88 -3.70
N THR A 172 -12.03 8.92 -3.73
CA THR A 172 -12.40 8.16 -4.91
C THR A 172 -13.92 8.15 -5.05
N ALA A 173 -14.40 8.21 -6.29
CA ALA A 173 -15.83 8.18 -6.59
C ALA A 173 -16.43 6.76 -6.56
N ASN A 174 -15.60 5.75 -6.46
CA ASN A 174 -16.01 4.36 -6.56
C ASN A 174 -16.02 3.68 -5.20
N ASP A 175 -17.08 2.90 -4.95
CA ASP A 175 -17.09 1.93 -3.86
C ASP A 175 -16.18 0.74 -4.17
N PRO A 176 -15.99 -0.19 -3.23
CA PRO A 176 -15.19 -1.39 -3.44
C PRO A 176 -15.66 -2.28 -4.60
N ASP A 177 -16.92 -2.24 -4.96
CA ASP A 177 -17.48 -3.02 -6.07
C ASP A 177 -17.36 -2.28 -7.42
N GLY A 178 -16.78 -1.07 -7.43
CA GLY A 178 -16.59 -0.26 -8.61
C GLY A 178 -17.81 0.57 -8.99
N ASN A 179 -18.86 0.64 -8.14
CA ASN A 179 -20.02 1.49 -8.41
C ASN A 179 -19.71 2.94 -8.05
N ILE A 180 -20.27 3.88 -8.81
CA ILE A 180 -20.16 5.30 -8.48
C ILE A 180 -21.06 5.59 -7.28
N GLN A 181 -20.45 6.11 -6.20
CA GLN A 181 -21.15 6.51 -5.00
C GLN A 181 -20.99 8.02 -4.77
N PRO A 182 -22.07 8.79 -4.80
CA PRO A 182 -22.01 10.26 -4.66
C PRO A 182 -21.52 10.71 -3.26
N GLU A 183 -21.64 9.86 -2.25
CA GLU A 183 -21.30 10.19 -0.86
C GLU A 183 -19.81 10.05 -0.54
N GLY A 184 -19.03 9.58 -1.48
CA GLY A 184 -17.58 9.57 -1.38
C GLY A 184 -17.00 8.40 -0.60
N TRP A 185 -15.99 7.83 -1.21
CA TRP A 185 -15.13 6.82 -0.64
C TRP A 185 -13.69 7.34 -0.58
N VAL A 186 -12.90 6.73 0.25
CA VAL A 186 -11.49 7.06 0.41
C VAL A 186 -10.67 5.83 0.09
N PHE A 187 -9.74 5.97 -0.85
CA PHE A 187 -8.66 5.00 -1.01
C PHE A 187 -7.52 5.40 -0.06
N ALA A 188 -7.01 4.44 0.68
CA ALA A 188 -5.90 4.69 1.60
C ALA A 188 -4.77 3.67 1.43
N VAL A 189 -3.55 4.16 1.64
CA VAL A 189 -2.35 3.36 1.85
C VAL A 189 -1.97 3.50 3.31
N VAL A 190 -1.99 2.40 4.04
CA VAL A 190 -1.62 2.34 5.46
C VAL A 190 -0.32 1.57 5.60
N GLY A 191 0.72 2.24 6.08
CA GLY A 191 2.01 1.63 6.41
C GLY A 191 2.08 1.29 7.90
N VAL A 192 2.45 0.06 8.22
CA VAL A 192 2.63 -0.41 9.61
C VAL A 192 4.07 -0.82 9.82
N LEU A 193 4.78 -0.11 10.70
CA LEU A 193 6.14 -0.45 11.08
C LEU A 193 6.12 -1.60 12.10
N LEU A 194 6.68 -2.72 11.74
CA LEU A 194 6.78 -3.90 12.62
C LEU A 194 8.11 -3.92 13.38
N LYS A 195 9.17 -3.45 12.72
CA LYS A 195 10.52 -3.43 13.28
C LYS A 195 11.40 -2.44 12.53
N THR A 196 12.19 -1.66 13.27
CA THR A 196 13.30 -0.88 12.72
C THR A 196 14.52 -1.76 12.45
N THR A 197 15.44 -1.30 11.62
CA THR A 197 16.77 -1.95 11.51
C THR A 197 17.51 -1.83 12.86
N PRO A 198 18.16 -2.89 13.33
CA PRO A 198 18.99 -2.84 14.55
C PRO A 198 20.11 -1.83 14.46
#